data_aaf03767bddd646a2bb2e849fd502242
#
_entry.id   aaf03767bddd646a2bb2e849fd502242
#
_cell.length_a   1.000
_cell.length_b   1.000
_cell.length_c   1.000
_cell.angle_alpha   90.00
_cell.angle_beta   90.00
_cell.angle_gamma   90.00
#
_symmetry.space_group_name_H-M   'P 1'
#
loop_
_entity.id
_entity.type
_entity.pdbx_description
1 polymer ?
#
loop_
_entity_poly.entity_id
_entity_poly.type
_entity_poly.pdbx_seq_one_letter_code
_entity_poly.pdbx_strand_id
1 'polypeptide(L)'
;VVPKTENDYIFNLSDDDYQSLTMFARRVAKAIDKALPCKRVGVAVIGLEVPHAHIHLIPIVEEKDMYFDKQKLTLPAEEMQAIADAIAKEM
;
A
#
# COMPACT_ATOMS: atom_id res chain seq x y z
N VAL A 1 -3.14 -1.18 -2.00
CA VAL A 1 -4.50 -0.65 -2.14
C VAL A 1 -4.90 -0.67 -3.61
N VAL A 2 -6.04 -1.25 -3.90
CA VAL A 2 -6.56 -1.38 -5.27
C VAL A 2 -7.98 -0.85 -5.34
N PRO A 3 -8.40 -0.27 -6.49
CA PRO A 3 -9.79 0.13 -6.68
C PRO A 3 -10.66 -1.08 -7.00
N LYS A 4 -11.96 -0.97 -6.81
CA LYS A 4 -12.91 -2.02 -7.17
C LYS A 4 -13.16 -2.05 -8.68
N THR A 5 -13.00 -0.92 -9.35
CA THR A 5 -13.14 -0.82 -10.81
C THR A 5 -11.89 -1.38 -11.47
N GLU A 6 -12.06 -2.27 -12.44
CA GLU A 6 -10.95 -2.85 -13.16
C GLU A 6 -10.36 -1.85 -14.15
N ASN A 7 -9.10 -1.47 -13.93
CA ASN A 7 -8.35 -0.56 -14.79
C ASN A 7 -6.87 -0.76 -14.49
N ASP A 8 -6.05 -0.87 -15.51
CA ASP A 8 -4.63 -1.18 -15.35
C ASP A 8 -3.75 0.06 -15.12
N TYR A 9 -4.28 1.25 -15.30
CA TYR A 9 -3.51 2.48 -15.18
C TYR A 9 -4.25 3.49 -14.29
N ILE A 10 -3.59 3.88 -13.18
CA ILE A 10 -4.22 4.74 -12.18
C ILE A 10 -4.71 6.08 -12.75
N PHE A 11 -3.99 6.64 -13.73
CA PHE A 11 -4.36 7.92 -14.30
C PHE A 11 -5.51 7.83 -15.30
N ASN A 12 -5.97 6.62 -15.63
CA ASN A 12 -7.16 6.40 -16.45
C ASN A 12 -8.42 6.20 -15.63
N LEU A 13 -8.33 6.22 -14.31
CA LEU A 13 -9.50 6.15 -13.44
C LEU A 13 -10.35 7.41 -13.60
N SER A 14 -11.67 7.29 -13.39
CA SER A 14 -12.51 8.47 -13.27
C SER A 14 -12.08 9.33 -12.09
N ASP A 15 -12.49 10.60 -12.08
CA ASP A 15 -12.17 11.49 -10.98
C ASP A 15 -12.67 10.92 -9.65
N ASP A 16 -13.89 10.39 -9.63
CA ASP A 16 -14.48 9.80 -8.43
C ASP A 16 -13.69 8.59 -7.95
N ASP A 17 -13.32 7.70 -8.86
CA ASP A 17 -12.55 6.50 -8.51
C ASP A 17 -11.14 6.85 -8.05
N TYR A 18 -10.50 7.82 -8.70
CA TYR A 18 -9.19 8.30 -8.31
C TYR A 18 -9.22 8.90 -6.91
N GLN A 19 -10.19 9.75 -6.63
CA GLN A 19 -10.34 10.38 -5.32
C GLN A 19 -10.62 9.31 -4.24
N SER A 20 -11.53 8.39 -4.52
CA SER A 20 -11.87 7.33 -3.57
C SER A 20 -10.66 6.45 -3.25
N LEU A 21 -9.88 6.08 -4.27
CA LEU A 21 -8.68 5.26 -4.09
C LEU A 21 -7.62 5.98 -3.26
N THR A 22 -7.32 7.25 -3.58
CA THR A 22 -6.29 8.01 -2.88
C THR A 22 -6.70 8.33 -1.45
N MET A 23 -7.97 8.66 -1.21
CA MET A 23 -8.46 8.91 0.14
C MET A 23 -8.44 7.64 0.98
N PHE A 24 -8.79 6.51 0.42
CA PHE A 24 -8.70 5.23 1.11
C PHE A 24 -7.25 4.88 1.42
N ALA A 25 -6.35 5.09 0.46
CA ALA A 25 -4.91 4.86 0.67
C ALA A 25 -4.38 5.69 1.85
N ARG A 26 -4.81 6.95 1.99
CA ARG A 26 -4.42 7.78 3.12
C ARG A 26 -4.91 7.20 4.46
N ARG A 27 -6.13 6.70 4.49
CA ARG A 27 -6.66 6.06 5.70
C ARG A 27 -5.85 4.82 6.08
N VAL A 28 -5.50 3.99 5.09
CA VAL A 28 -4.67 2.81 5.34
C VAL A 28 -3.26 3.22 5.79
N ALA A 29 -2.68 4.24 5.17
CA ALA A 29 -1.36 4.75 5.54
C ALA A 29 -1.33 5.25 6.99
N LYS A 30 -2.36 5.96 7.42
CA LYS A 30 -2.45 6.41 8.83
C LYS A 30 -2.56 5.23 9.78
N ALA A 31 -3.29 4.18 9.39
CA ALA A 31 -3.38 2.97 10.18
C ALA A 31 -2.03 2.25 10.28
N ILE A 32 -1.27 2.21 9.19
CA ILE A 32 0.08 1.64 9.18
C ILE A 32 1.01 2.40 10.12
N ASP A 33 0.97 3.73 10.10
CA ASP A 33 1.76 4.57 11.00
C ASP A 33 1.52 4.22 12.48
N LYS A 34 0.28 3.91 12.83
CA LYS A 34 -0.06 3.56 14.22
C LYS A 34 0.28 2.12 14.55
N ALA A 35 0.16 1.22 13.60
CA ALA A 35 0.29 -0.22 13.84
C ALA A 35 1.73 -0.71 13.79
N LEU A 36 2.59 -0.09 12.98
CA LEU A 36 3.94 -0.58 12.70
C LEU A 36 5.00 0.46 13.01
N PRO A 37 6.19 0.02 13.53
CA PRO A 37 7.30 0.94 13.80
C PRO A 37 7.97 1.35 12.50
N CYS A 38 7.73 2.59 12.07
CA CYS A 38 8.36 3.14 10.88
C CYS A 38 8.51 4.66 11.05
N LYS A 39 9.39 5.27 10.25
CA LYS A 39 9.53 6.72 10.26
C LYS A 39 8.38 7.39 9.50
N ARG A 40 7.96 6.77 8.41
CA ARG A 40 6.79 7.19 7.63
C ARG A 40 6.37 6.10 6.67
N VAL A 41 5.23 6.29 6.03
CA VAL A 41 4.75 5.39 4.98
C VAL A 41 5.15 5.98 3.64
N GLY A 42 5.87 5.19 2.85
CA GLY A 42 6.20 5.54 1.47
C GLY A 42 5.08 5.13 0.53
N VAL A 43 4.95 5.85 -0.58
CA VAL A 43 3.91 5.60 -1.59
C VAL A 43 4.57 5.39 -2.94
N ALA A 44 4.18 4.34 -3.65
CA ALA A 44 4.65 4.09 -5.01
C ALA A 44 3.53 3.50 -5.85
N VAL A 45 3.49 3.92 -7.12
CA VAL A 45 2.56 3.40 -8.12
C VAL A 45 3.37 3.10 -9.37
N ILE A 46 3.46 1.85 -9.77
CA ILE A 46 4.27 1.45 -10.93
C ILE A 46 3.40 0.84 -12.03
N GLY A 47 2.76 -0.30 -11.77
CA GLY A 47 1.76 -0.88 -12.66
C GLY A 47 2.29 -1.53 -13.94
N LEU A 48 3.56 -1.92 -13.98
CA LEU A 48 4.13 -2.55 -15.17
C LEU A 48 3.87 -4.05 -15.26
N GLU A 49 3.80 -4.72 -14.13
CA GLU A 49 3.67 -6.19 -14.07
C GLU A 49 2.24 -6.65 -13.79
N VAL A 50 1.50 -5.89 -13.01
CA VAL A 50 0.14 -6.24 -12.58
C VAL A 50 -0.87 -5.43 -13.38
N PRO A 51 -1.78 -6.07 -14.15
CA PRO A 51 -2.74 -5.36 -15.00
C PRO A 51 -3.95 -4.85 -14.19
N HIS A 52 -3.71 -4.19 -13.10
CA HIS A 52 -4.73 -3.60 -12.23
C HIS A 52 -4.11 -2.44 -11.48
N ALA A 53 -4.76 -1.28 -11.51
CA ALA A 53 -4.25 -0.10 -10.81
C ALA A 53 -4.11 -0.39 -9.31
N HIS A 54 -3.00 0.04 -8.74
CA HIS A 54 -2.74 -0.19 -7.31
C HIS A 54 -1.79 0.85 -6.75
N ILE A 55 -1.89 1.06 -5.44
CA ILE A 55 -0.99 1.93 -4.70
C ILE A 55 -0.25 1.09 -3.67
N HIS A 56 1.07 1.11 -3.74
CA HIS A 56 1.91 0.49 -2.72
C HIS A 56 2.09 1.43 -1.54
N LEU A 57 1.79 0.94 -0.33
CA LEU A 57 2.03 1.65 0.91
C LEU A 57 3.09 0.87 1.68
N ILE A 58 4.25 1.46 1.89
CA ILE A 58 5.41 0.76 2.42
C ILE A 58 5.89 1.48 3.69
N PRO A 59 5.84 0.82 4.86
CA PRO A 59 6.43 1.41 6.06
C PRO A 59 7.95 1.46 5.89
N ILE A 60 8.52 2.66 5.97
CA ILE A 60 9.93 2.86 5.68
C ILE A 60 10.67 3.52 6.84
N VAL A 61 11.95 3.18 6.95
CA VAL A 61 12.91 3.82 7.85
C VAL A 61 13.98 4.52 7.02
N GLU A 62 14.34 3.96 5.87
CA GLU A 62 15.34 4.48 4.95
C GLU A 62 14.75 4.51 3.53
N GLU A 63 15.31 5.38 2.69
CA GLU A 63 14.88 5.52 1.29
C GLU A 63 15.00 4.21 0.51
N LYS A 64 16.03 3.42 0.78
CA LYS A 64 16.24 2.14 0.09
C LYS A 64 15.12 1.12 0.35
N ASP A 65 14.31 1.32 1.36
CA ASP A 65 13.17 0.44 1.64
C ASP A 65 12.09 0.54 0.53
N MET A 66 12.17 1.57 -0.30
CA MET A 66 11.30 1.73 -1.47
C MET A 66 11.84 1.06 -2.73
N TYR A 67 13.01 0.45 -2.68
CA TYR A 67 13.63 -0.16 -3.87
C TYR A 67 12.98 -1.51 -4.17
N PHE A 68 12.41 -1.63 -5.36
CA PHE A 68 11.68 -2.85 -5.76
C PHE A 68 12.57 -3.98 -6.24
N ASP A 69 13.84 -3.72 -6.46
CA ASP A 69 14.85 -4.74 -6.79
C ASP A 69 15.46 -5.39 -5.54
N LYS A 70 15.13 -4.89 -4.35
CA LYS A 70 15.61 -5.41 -3.09
C LYS A 70 14.94 -6.76 -2.78
N GLN A 71 15.70 -7.67 -2.18
CA GLN A 71 15.14 -8.94 -1.75
C GLN A 71 14.03 -8.72 -0.72
N LYS A 72 12.87 -9.31 -0.99
CA LYS A 72 11.72 -9.18 -0.11
C LYS A 72 11.84 -10.13 1.07
N LEU A 73 11.35 -9.68 2.22
CA LEU A 73 11.22 -10.54 3.39
C LEU A 73 10.11 -11.56 3.15
N THR A 74 10.35 -12.78 3.60
CA THR A 74 9.32 -13.82 3.62
C THR A 74 8.94 -14.06 5.07
N LEU A 75 7.67 -13.81 5.40
CA LEU A 75 7.16 -13.99 6.75
C LEU A 75 6.20 -15.17 6.80
N PRO A 76 6.15 -15.90 7.93
CA PRO A 76 5.11 -16.90 8.14
C PRO A 76 3.71 -16.28 8.01
N ALA A 77 2.75 -17.09 7.53
CA ALA A 77 1.39 -16.60 7.32
C ALA A 77 0.76 -16.03 8.60
N GLU A 78 1.08 -16.61 9.75
CA GLU A 78 0.59 -16.13 11.05
C GLU A 78 1.09 -14.72 11.36
N GLU A 79 2.36 -14.43 11.08
CA GLU A 79 2.92 -13.09 11.29
C GLU A 79 2.30 -12.08 10.32
N MET A 80 2.11 -12.46 9.07
CA MET A 80 1.46 -11.60 8.08
C MET A 80 0.02 -11.28 8.49
N GLN A 81 -0.71 -12.28 8.98
CA GLN A 81 -2.07 -12.08 9.45
C GLN A 81 -2.11 -11.16 10.67
N ALA A 82 -1.17 -11.31 11.60
CA ALA A 82 -1.08 -10.45 12.77
C ALA A 82 -0.83 -8.99 12.39
N ILE A 83 0.03 -8.75 11.39
CA ILE A 83 0.30 -7.40 10.89
C ILE A 83 -0.96 -6.82 10.23
N ALA A 84 -1.63 -7.61 9.40
CA ALA A 84 -2.86 -7.18 8.74
C ALA A 84 -3.94 -6.84 9.77
N ASP A 85 -4.09 -7.66 10.80
CA ASP A 85 -5.06 -7.41 11.88
C ASP A 85 -4.72 -6.15 12.66
N ALA A 86 -3.44 -5.91 12.94
CA ALA A 86 -2.99 -4.71 13.64
C ALA A 86 -3.32 -3.45 12.83
N ILE A 87 -3.11 -3.49 11.52
CA ILE A 87 -3.46 -2.37 10.63
C ILE A 87 -4.98 -2.16 10.61
N ALA A 88 -5.73 -3.23 10.43
CA ALA A 88 -7.20 -3.17 10.38
C ALA A 88 -7.79 -2.60 11.67
N LYS A 89 -7.21 -2.93 12.81
CA LYS A 89 -7.68 -2.44 14.12
C LYS A 89 -7.54 -0.92 14.24
N GLU A 90 -6.56 -0.33 13.58
CA GLU A 90 -6.32 1.12 13.61
C GLU A 90 -7.16 1.88 12.57
N MET A 91 -7.86 1.18 11.72
CA MET A 91 -8.79 1.80 10.77
C MET A 91 -10.16 2.02 11.41
#